data_f73e53e66eac5b627c5420212d8fdc10
#
_entry.id   f73e53e66eac5b627c5420212d8fdc10
#
_cell.length_a   1.000
_cell.length_b   1.000
_cell.length_c   1.000
_cell.angle_alpha   90.00
_cell.angle_beta   90.00
_cell.angle_gamma   90.00
#
_symmetry.space_group_name_H-M   'P 1'
#
loop_
_entity.id
_entity.type
_entity.pdbx_description
1 polymer ?
#
loop_
_entity_poly.entity_id
_entity_poly.type
_entity_poly.pdbx_seq_one_letter_code
_entity_poly.pdbx_strand_id
1 'polypeptide(L)'
;MKKKIIILCGSMKVKNKIFEVKDILESYGFNVLLPEECIKGLDKAITSRSHFNRIILNDSYVLIVNGEKNGIKNYIGPNSLCEIACSFYHNRKIFLLNDIYEPYKDELYAWGVIPLKGDLELLTNYYKE
;
A
#
# COMPACT_ATOMS: atom_id res chain seq x y z
N MET A 1 -17.74 -15.32 -6.71
CA MET A 1 -16.32 -14.99 -7.01
C MET A 1 -15.63 -14.39 -5.80
N LYS A 2 -14.42 -14.84 -5.55
CA LYS A 2 -13.62 -14.23 -4.49
C LYS A 2 -13.26 -12.80 -4.88
N LYS A 3 -13.48 -11.86 -3.95
CA LYS A 3 -13.01 -10.50 -4.13
C LYS A 3 -11.50 -10.46 -4.04
N LYS A 4 -10.85 -9.69 -4.91
CA LYS A 4 -9.42 -9.48 -4.81
C LYS A 4 -9.11 -8.67 -3.55
N ILE A 5 -8.11 -9.10 -2.81
CA ILE A 5 -7.68 -8.41 -1.60
C ILE A 5 -6.68 -7.32 -1.97
N ILE A 6 -6.88 -6.14 -1.39
CA ILE A 6 -5.90 -5.05 -1.46
C ILE A 6 -5.47 -4.72 -0.04
N ILE A 7 -4.17 -4.76 0.21
CA ILE A 7 -3.60 -4.37 1.49
C ILE A 7 -3.12 -2.94 1.36
N LEU A 8 -3.68 -2.05 2.18
CA LEU A 8 -3.26 -0.65 2.22
C LEU A 8 -2.09 -0.48 3.16
N CYS A 9 -1.11 0.26 2.72
CA CYS A 9 0.07 0.62 3.50
C CYS A 9 0.21 2.14 3.50
N GLY A 10 0.76 2.69 4.56
CA GLY A 10 0.97 4.14 4.64
C GLY A 10 1.12 4.60 6.06
N SER A 11 1.55 5.85 6.22
CA SER A 11 1.69 6.48 7.52
C SER A 11 0.32 6.79 8.11
N MET A 12 0.17 6.62 9.43
CA MET A 12 -1.05 7.02 10.13
C MET A 12 -1.31 8.53 10.03
N LYS A 13 -0.32 9.32 9.62
CA LYS A 13 -0.51 10.75 9.36
C LYS A 13 -1.44 11.01 8.18
N VAL A 14 -1.62 10.03 7.29
CA VAL A 14 -2.56 10.12 6.16
C VAL A 14 -3.79 9.25 6.40
N LYS A 15 -4.14 9.02 7.66
CA LYS A 15 -5.23 8.13 8.06
C LYS A 15 -6.56 8.44 7.35
N ASN A 16 -6.92 9.72 7.26
CA ASN A 16 -8.18 10.11 6.61
C ASN A 16 -8.17 9.73 5.13
N LYS A 17 -7.03 9.90 4.47
CA LYS A 17 -6.89 9.51 3.07
C LYS A 17 -6.97 7.99 2.91
N ILE A 18 -6.39 7.25 3.85
CA ILE A 18 -6.46 5.78 3.84
C ILE A 18 -7.91 5.31 3.92
N PHE A 19 -8.72 5.89 4.80
CA PHE A 19 -10.14 5.54 4.91
C PHE A 19 -10.92 5.91 3.64
N GLU A 20 -10.63 7.06 3.06
CA GLU A 20 -11.25 7.49 1.80
C GLU A 20 -10.94 6.50 0.68
N VAL A 21 -9.67 6.11 0.56
CA VAL A 21 -9.23 5.13 -0.44
C VAL A 21 -9.91 3.78 -0.23
N LYS A 22 -10.02 3.34 1.04
CA LYS A 22 -10.71 2.10 1.37
C LYS A 22 -12.14 2.11 0.85
N ASP A 23 -12.88 3.18 1.12
CA ASP A 23 -14.29 3.27 0.73
C ASP A 23 -14.42 3.23 -0.80
N ILE A 24 -13.56 3.93 -1.51
CA ILE A 24 -13.57 3.93 -2.98
C ILE A 24 -13.27 2.52 -3.53
N LEU A 25 -12.24 1.87 -3.02
CA LEU A 25 -11.86 0.53 -3.50
C LEU A 25 -12.93 -0.51 -3.19
N GLU A 26 -13.57 -0.41 -2.03
CA GLU A 26 -14.67 -1.32 -1.70
C GLU A 26 -15.85 -1.13 -2.64
N SER A 27 -16.11 0.11 -3.07
CA SER A 27 -17.16 0.39 -4.06
C SER A 27 -16.86 -0.25 -5.42
N TYR A 28 -15.59 -0.51 -5.72
CA TYR A 28 -15.18 -1.22 -6.95
C TYR A 28 -15.19 -2.73 -6.81
N GLY A 29 -15.50 -3.26 -5.62
CA GLY A 29 -15.59 -4.70 -5.40
C GLY A 29 -14.35 -5.34 -4.79
N PHE A 30 -13.40 -4.55 -4.31
CA PHE A 30 -12.22 -5.09 -3.63
C PHE A 30 -12.51 -5.37 -2.15
N ASN A 31 -11.76 -6.31 -1.60
CA ASN A 31 -11.72 -6.55 -0.17
C ASN A 31 -10.48 -5.85 0.38
N VAL A 32 -10.67 -4.83 1.21
CA VAL A 32 -9.58 -3.94 1.63
C VAL A 32 -9.17 -4.22 3.06
N LEU A 33 -7.86 -4.44 3.26
CA LEU A 33 -7.27 -4.57 4.59
C LEU A 33 -6.52 -3.28 4.92
N LEU A 34 -6.86 -2.69 6.06
CA LEU A 34 -6.22 -1.45 6.53
C LEU A 34 -4.86 -1.74 7.18
N PRO A 35 -3.94 -0.75 7.18
CA PRO A 35 -2.71 -0.90 7.95
C PRO A 35 -3.04 -1.04 9.43
N GLU A 36 -2.27 -1.88 10.12
CA GLU A 36 -2.44 -2.02 11.57
C GLU A 36 -1.87 -0.80 12.27
N GLU A 37 -2.69 -0.21 13.16
CA GLU A 37 -2.21 0.85 14.01
C GLU A 37 -1.30 0.27 15.09
N CYS A 38 -0.24 1.01 15.39
CA CYS A 38 0.58 0.70 16.55
C CYS A 38 -0.25 1.03 17.79
N ILE A 39 -0.82 0.00 18.43
CA ILE A 39 -1.60 0.18 19.65
C ILE A 39 -0.64 0.59 20.76
N LYS A 40 -1.04 1.62 21.54
CA LYS A 40 -0.23 2.13 22.65
C LYS A 40 0.15 0.97 23.59
N GLY A 41 1.45 0.75 23.75
CA GLY A 41 1.99 -0.32 24.58
C GLY A 41 2.35 -1.60 23.82
N LEU A 42 1.99 -1.74 22.54
CA LEU A 42 2.46 -2.84 21.73
C LEU A 42 3.79 -2.51 21.08
N ASP A 43 4.66 -3.49 21.03
CA ASP A 43 5.94 -3.38 20.37
C ASP A 43 5.74 -3.14 18.87
N LYS A 44 6.44 -2.15 18.33
CA LYS A 44 6.43 -1.85 16.90
C LYS A 44 6.87 -3.06 16.07
N ALA A 45 7.77 -3.89 16.60
CA ALA A 45 8.20 -5.10 15.93
C ALA A 45 7.05 -6.09 15.73
N ILE A 46 6.17 -6.22 16.72
CA ILE A 46 5.00 -7.10 16.63
C ILE A 46 4.06 -6.60 15.53
N THR A 47 3.76 -5.31 15.52
CA THR A 47 2.89 -4.69 14.52
C THR A 47 3.47 -4.84 13.12
N SER A 48 4.76 -4.59 12.95
CA SER A 48 5.45 -4.72 11.67
C SER A 48 5.40 -6.15 11.15
N ARG A 49 5.69 -7.12 12.03
CA ARG A 49 5.68 -8.53 11.65
C ARG A 49 4.29 -9.00 11.23
N SER A 50 3.28 -8.57 11.97
CA SER A 50 1.88 -8.87 11.63
C SER A 50 1.51 -8.32 10.25
N HIS A 51 1.93 -7.10 9.95
CA HIS A 51 1.66 -6.47 8.67
C HIS A 51 2.39 -7.18 7.52
N PHE A 52 3.66 -7.55 7.72
CA PHE A 52 4.40 -8.32 6.73
C PHE A 52 3.74 -9.69 6.50
N ASN A 53 3.27 -10.35 7.57
CA ASN A 53 2.58 -11.63 7.44
C ASN A 53 1.32 -11.53 6.60
N ARG A 54 0.57 -10.43 6.68
CA ARG A 54 -0.59 -10.22 5.82
C ARG A 54 -0.20 -10.25 4.34
N ILE A 55 0.91 -9.60 4.00
CA ILE A 55 1.42 -9.57 2.64
C ILE A 55 1.85 -10.96 2.18
N ILE A 56 2.53 -11.70 3.05
CA ILE A 56 3.05 -13.04 2.76
C ILE A 56 1.91 -14.05 2.59
N LEU A 57 0.90 -13.99 3.46
CA LEU A 57 -0.13 -15.02 3.56
C LEU A 57 -1.32 -14.80 2.64
N ASN A 58 -1.45 -13.62 2.03
CA ASN A 58 -2.57 -13.31 1.16
C ASN A 58 -2.10 -13.12 -0.29
N ASP A 59 -2.84 -13.71 -1.22
CA ASP A 59 -2.67 -13.39 -2.64
C ASP A 59 -3.37 -12.05 -2.89
N SER A 60 -2.63 -10.97 -2.70
CA SER A 60 -3.19 -9.63 -2.66
C SER A 60 -2.42 -8.67 -3.55
N TYR A 61 -3.08 -7.55 -3.88
CA TYR A 61 -2.38 -6.36 -4.34
C TYR A 61 -1.98 -5.56 -3.11
N VAL A 62 -0.91 -4.79 -3.23
CA VAL A 62 -0.45 -3.91 -2.15
C VAL A 62 -0.48 -2.48 -2.68
N LEU A 63 -1.17 -1.60 -1.98
CA LEU A 63 -1.30 -0.19 -2.37
C LEU A 63 -0.71 0.69 -1.28
N ILE A 64 0.29 1.46 -1.66
CA ILE A 64 0.93 2.42 -0.76
C ILE A 64 0.23 3.77 -0.91
N VAL A 65 -0.33 4.27 0.18
CA VAL A 65 -0.94 5.60 0.21
C VAL A 65 0.17 6.62 0.50
N ASN A 66 0.84 7.04 -0.56
CA ASN A 66 2.01 7.92 -0.46
C ASN A 66 1.62 9.39 -0.63
N GLY A 67 1.15 9.98 0.45
CA GLY A 67 0.76 11.38 0.48
C GLY A 67 1.93 12.32 0.77
N GLU A 68 1.63 13.61 0.80
CA GLU A 68 2.62 14.62 1.14
C GLU A 68 2.92 14.59 2.63
N LYS A 69 4.19 14.73 2.98
CA LYS A 69 4.63 14.85 4.37
C LYS A 69 5.61 16.00 4.49
N ASN A 70 5.25 17.01 5.30
CA ASN A 70 6.12 18.18 5.54
C ASN A 70 6.61 18.85 4.25
N GLY A 71 5.72 19.00 3.26
CA GLY A 71 6.05 19.59 1.96
C GLY A 71 6.72 18.65 0.97
N ILE A 72 6.99 17.41 1.36
CA ILE A 72 7.62 16.42 0.49
C ILE A 72 6.52 15.62 -0.21
N LYS A 73 6.46 15.74 -1.53
CA LYS A 73 5.45 15.06 -2.33
C LYS A 73 5.74 13.57 -2.49
N ASN A 74 4.68 12.79 -2.55
CA ASN A 74 4.75 11.35 -2.83
C ASN A 74 5.58 10.58 -1.82
N TYR A 75 5.63 11.06 -0.58
CA TYR A 75 6.54 10.55 0.45
C TYR A 75 6.27 9.08 0.77
N ILE A 76 7.36 8.31 0.79
CA ILE A 76 7.36 6.91 1.25
C ILE A 76 8.32 6.82 2.42
N GLY A 77 7.79 6.49 3.60
CA GLY A 77 8.62 6.33 4.79
C GLY A 77 9.35 4.98 4.80
N PRO A 78 10.25 4.78 5.77
CA PRO A 78 11.05 3.56 5.84
C PRO A 78 10.20 2.29 6.02
N ASN A 79 9.14 2.35 6.80
CA ASN A 79 8.27 1.19 6.99
C ASN A 79 7.56 0.80 5.70
N SER A 80 7.04 1.79 4.97
CA SER A 80 6.38 1.54 3.69
C SER A 80 7.36 1.00 2.65
N LEU A 81 8.60 1.46 2.65
CA LEU A 81 9.63 0.92 1.77
C LEU A 81 9.88 -0.56 2.07
N CYS A 82 9.94 -0.93 3.36
CA CYS A 82 10.10 -2.33 3.75
C CYS A 82 8.92 -3.18 3.32
N GLU A 83 7.72 -2.64 3.40
CA GLU A 83 6.51 -3.34 2.93
C GLU A 83 6.53 -3.53 1.41
N ILE A 84 7.04 -2.55 0.67
CA ILE A 84 7.25 -2.67 -0.77
C ILE A 84 8.25 -3.78 -1.08
N ALA A 85 9.37 -3.83 -0.37
CA ALA A 85 10.38 -4.86 -0.56
C ALA A 85 9.83 -6.26 -0.26
N CYS A 86 9.09 -6.40 0.83
CA CYS A 86 8.43 -7.65 1.19
C CYS A 86 7.45 -8.09 0.09
N SER A 87 6.67 -7.15 -0.41
CA SER A 87 5.69 -7.40 -1.47
C SER A 87 6.36 -7.86 -2.76
N PHE A 88 7.45 -7.20 -3.13
CA PHE A 88 8.21 -7.56 -4.31
C PHE A 88 8.78 -8.98 -4.19
N TYR A 89 9.39 -9.30 -3.03
CA TYR A 89 9.99 -10.62 -2.81
C TYR A 89 8.95 -11.74 -2.89
N HIS A 90 7.72 -11.45 -2.49
CA HIS A 90 6.62 -12.42 -2.52
C HIS A 90 5.75 -12.31 -3.77
N ASN A 91 6.22 -11.61 -4.80
CA ASN A 91 5.56 -11.50 -6.10
C ASN A 91 4.16 -10.90 -6.04
N ARG A 92 3.95 -9.92 -5.16
CA ARG A 92 2.71 -9.17 -5.11
C ARG A 92 2.78 -7.99 -6.08
N LYS A 93 1.66 -7.65 -6.72
CA LYS A 93 1.57 -6.39 -7.49
C LYS A 93 1.53 -5.23 -6.51
N ILE A 94 2.35 -4.22 -6.77
CA ILE A 94 2.53 -3.09 -5.87
C ILE A 94 2.15 -1.81 -6.61
N PHE A 95 1.28 -1.02 -5.97
CA PHE A 95 0.80 0.23 -6.52
C PHE A 95 1.10 1.38 -5.57
N LEU A 96 1.29 2.57 -6.12
CA LEU A 96 1.33 3.81 -5.35
C LEU A 96 0.07 4.60 -5.66
N LEU A 97 -0.56 5.18 -4.64
CA LEU A 97 -1.72 6.04 -4.87
C LEU A 97 -1.36 7.22 -5.76
N ASN A 98 -0.23 7.85 -5.50
CA ASN A 98 0.23 9.03 -6.23
C ASN A 98 1.38 8.66 -7.17
N ASP A 99 2.39 9.50 -7.27
CA ASP A 99 3.49 9.25 -8.21
C ASP A 99 4.71 8.67 -7.50
N ILE A 100 5.74 8.40 -8.27
CA ILE A 100 7.02 7.86 -7.78
C ILE A 100 7.65 8.86 -6.79
N TYR A 101 8.10 8.32 -5.66
CA TYR A 101 8.89 9.08 -4.70
C TYR A 101 10.34 9.09 -5.20
N GLU A 102 10.79 10.25 -5.61
CA GLU A 102 12.06 10.41 -6.32
C GLU A 102 13.27 9.79 -5.63
N PRO A 103 13.44 9.92 -4.30
CA PRO A 103 14.59 9.31 -3.62
C PRO A 103 14.69 7.79 -3.76
N TYR A 104 13.59 7.10 -4.03
CA TYR A 104 13.56 5.64 -4.16
C TYR A 104 13.26 5.17 -5.58
N LYS A 105 13.38 6.06 -6.56
CA LYS A 105 12.93 5.75 -7.93
C LYS A 105 13.58 4.50 -8.52
N ASP A 106 14.86 4.28 -8.25
CA ASP A 106 15.58 3.16 -8.84
C ASP A 106 14.98 1.82 -8.37
N GLU A 107 14.73 1.70 -7.07
CA GLU A 107 14.11 0.51 -6.51
C GLU A 107 12.66 0.36 -6.97
N LEU A 108 11.92 1.46 -6.98
CA LEU A 108 10.50 1.41 -7.37
C LEU A 108 10.34 0.95 -8.83
N TYR A 109 11.15 1.46 -9.73
CA TYR A 109 11.11 1.01 -11.14
C TYR A 109 11.61 -0.41 -11.29
N ALA A 110 12.72 -0.75 -10.63
CA ALA A 110 13.28 -2.10 -10.72
C ALA A 110 12.32 -3.17 -10.20
N TRP A 111 11.55 -2.84 -9.17
CA TRP A 111 10.61 -3.77 -8.54
C TRP A 111 9.21 -3.75 -9.15
N GLY A 112 9.02 -3.02 -10.25
CA GLY A 112 7.78 -3.02 -10.97
C GLY A 112 6.63 -2.30 -10.27
N VAL A 113 6.93 -1.34 -9.40
CA VAL A 113 5.90 -0.58 -8.68
C VAL A 113 5.17 0.35 -9.65
N ILE A 114 3.86 0.35 -9.59
CA ILE A 114 3.00 1.05 -10.55
C ILE A 114 2.37 2.29 -9.90
N PRO A 115 2.74 3.51 -10.33
CA PRO A 115 2.09 4.71 -9.81
C PRO A 115 0.73 4.91 -10.46
N LEU A 116 -0.29 5.11 -9.64
CA LEU A 116 -1.66 5.35 -10.13
C LEU A 116 -1.93 6.83 -10.40
N LYS A 117 -1.07 7.72 -9.92
CA LYS A 117 -1.17 9.17 -10.10
C LYS A 117 -2.55 9.72 -9.71
N GLY A 118 -3.09 9.20 -8.61
CA GLY A 118 -4.36 9.61 -8.05
C GLY A 118 -5.58 8.92 -8.64
N ASP A 119 -5.41 8.08 -9.64
CA ASP A 119 -6.53 7.43 -10.33
C ASP A 119 -6.71 5.98 -9.87
N LEU A 120 -7.52 5.79 -8.83
CA LEU A 120 -7.79 4.47 -8.28
C LEU A 120 -8.56 3.56 -9.26
N GLU A 121 -9.28 4.13 -10.21
CA GLU A 121 -10.03 3.34 -11.18
C GLU A 121 -9.12 2.46 -12.03
N LEU A 122 -7.86 2.85 -12.20
CA LEU A 122 -6.86 2.05 -12.92
C LEU A 122 -6.69 0.65 -12.33
N LEU A 123 -6.92 0.50 -11.01
CA LEU A 123 -6.84 -0.82 -10.36
C LEU A 123 -7.86 -1.81 -10.92
N THR A 124 -9.01 -1.34 -11.39
CA THR A 124 -10.04 -2.21 -11.94
C THR A 124 -9.57 -2.96 -13.18
N ASN A 125 -8.62 -2.38 -13.94
CA ASN A 125 -8.07 -3.02 -15.12
C ASN A 125 -7.27 -4.28 -14.77
N TYR A 126 -6.60 -4.27 -13.62
CA TYR A 126 -5.84 -5.42 -13.15
C TYR A 126 -6.75 -6.48 -12.55
N TYR A 127 -7.84 -6.06 -11.91
CA TYR A 127 -8.79 -6.97 -11.27
C TYR A 127 -9.53 -7.85 -12.27
N LYS A 128 -9.77 -7.34 -13.46
CA LYS A 128 -10.52 -8.05 -14.50
C LYS A 128 -9.69 -9.08 -15.25
N GLU A 129 -8.41 -9.10 -15.02
CA GLU A 129 -7.53 -10.11 -15.65
C GLU A 129 -7.70 -11.51 -14.98
#